data_f948d022a938a4b0fe73ea12c7e793d4
#
_entry.id   f948d022a938a4b0fe73ea12c7e793d4
#
_cell.length_a   1.000
_cell.length_b   1.000
_cell.length_c   1.000
_cell.angle_alpha   90.00
_cell.angle_beta   90.00
_cell.angle_gamma   90.00
#
_symmetry.space_group_name_H-M   'P 1'
#
loop_
_entity.id
_entity.type
_entity.pdbx_description
1 polymer ?
#
loop_
_entity_poly.entity_id
_entity_poly.type
_entity_poly.pdbx_seq_one_letter_code
_entity_poly.pdbx_strand_id
1 'polypeptide(L)'
;MTSITTKTKDRSSAKTMSPFEKECIETIKKVNEYKLIAEANAVSSIYKNPDLVRDTSLKLEDITNNAWRVYFSIANDIINVEQKNTLDEITINMYLSKHSKLSKKYDEYGGYGKIESSFTYIEEANFDSYVNEVKKVECCNEISSNGLSCKRKVK
;
A
#
# COMPACT_ATOMS: atom_id res chain seq x y z
N MET A 1 43.86 18.52 5.69
CA MET A 1 43.41 18.10 5.63
C MET A 1 42.64 17.59 5.23
N THR A 2 42.75 17.73 5.19
CA THR A 2 41.99 17.29 4.97
C THR A 2 41.27 16.68 4.34
N SER A 3 41.31 16.78 4.19
CA SER A 3 40.62 16.20 3.80
C SER A 3 40.12 15.58 3.16
N ILE A 4 40.21 15.67 3.01
CA ILE A 4 39.70 15.08 2.56
C ILE A 4 39.33 14.23 2.08
N THR A 5 39.48 14.28 2.23
CA THR A 5 39.07 13.45 1.91
C THR A 5 38.40 12.75 1.51
N THR A 6 38.34 12.89 1.61
CA THR A 6 37.76 12.16 1.43
C THR A 6 37.06 11.65 0.81
N LYS A 7 36.92 11.93 0.61
CA LYS A 7 36.29 11.56 0.19
C LYS A 7 35.91 10.92 -0.67
N THR A 8 36.07 11.03 -0.87
CA THR A 8 35.72 10.58 -1.62
C THR A 8 35.52 9.57 -2.06
N LYS A 9 35.64 9.30 -1.95
CA LYS A 9 35.47 8.37 -2.29
C LYS A 9 34.64 7.70 -2.53
N ASP A 10 34.39 7.73 -2.22
CA ASP A 10 33.57 7.06 -2.24
C ASP A 10 32.77 6.97 -3.11
N ARG A 11 32.49 7.57 -3.46
CA ARG A 11 31.77 7.58 -4.25
C ARG A 11 31.90 6.99 -5.27
N SER A 12 32.54 6.93 -5.31
CA SER A 12 32.88 6.47 -6.33
C SER A 12 32.41 5.30 -6.73
N SER A 13 32.55 4.72 -6.19
CA SER A 13 32.24 3.58 -6.47
C SER A 13 31.00 3.41 -7.00
N ALA A 14 30.31 4.03 -6.56
CA ALA A 14 29.03 3.76 -6.85
C ALA A 14 28.66 3.85 -8.25
N LYS A 15 29.41 4.47 -8.94
CA LYS A 15 29.04 4.68 -10.14
C LYS A 15 28.97 3.70 -11.12
N THR A 16 29.39 2.65 -11.00
CA THR A 16 29.46 1.75 -12.13
C THR A 16 28.50 0.60 -12.04
N MET A 17 27.22 0.86 -12.10
CA MET A 17 26.26 -0.20 -12.19
C MET A 17 26.21 -0.74 -13.62
N SER A 18 26.11 -2.05 -13.77
CA SER A 18 25.98 -2.65 -15.08
C SER A 18 24.63 -2.32 -15.68
N PRO A 19 24.48 -2.42 -17.01
CA PRO A 19 23.17 -2.20 -17.62
C PRO A 19 22.10 -3.16 -17.08
N PHE A 20 22.47 -4.40 -16.78
CA PHE A 20 21.54 -5.36 -16.22
C PHE A 20 21.05 -4.91 -14.85
N GLU A 21 21.96 -4.43 -14.01
CA GLU A 21 21.57 -3.95 -12.68
C GLU A 21 20.64 -2.75 -12.77
N LYS A 22 20.90 -1.84 -13.70
CA LYS A 22 20.04 -0.68 -13.90
C LYS A 22 18.65 -1.11 -14.33
N GLU A 23 18.58 -2.07 -15.22
CA GLU A 23 17.29 -2.57 -15.70
C GLU A 23 16.51 -3.22 -14.57
N CYS A 24 17.19 -3.99 -13.73
CA CYS A 24 16.54 -4.61 -12.58
C CYS A 24 15.99 -3.58 -11.62
N ILE A 25 16.76 -2.53 -11.32
CA ILE A 25 16.33 -1.49 -10.43
C ILE A 25 15.11 -0.77 -10.98
N GLU A 26 15.10 -0.48 -12.29
CA GLU A 26 13.96 0.17 -12.91
C GLU A 26 12.72 -0.70 -12.86
N THR A 27 12.91 -2.00 -13.09
CA THR A 27 11.79 -2.93 -13.04
C THR A 27 11.20 -2.98 -11.64
N ILE A 28 12.07 -3.03 -10.63
CA ILE A 28 11.61 -3.05 -9.23
C ILE A 28 10.85 -1.77 -8.89
N LYS A 29 11.33 -0.63 -9.37
CA LYS A 29 10.65 0.63 -9.13
C LYS A 29 9.26 0.63 -9.72
N LYS A 30 9.13 0.16 -10.96
CA LYS A 30 7.83 0.11 -11.62
C LYS A 30 6.87 -0.82 -10.90
N VAL A 31 7.36 -1.99 -10.47
CA VAL A 31 6.54 -2.93 -9.72
C VAL A 31 6.05 -2.30 -8.43
N ASN A 32 6.92 -1.59 -7.72
CA ASN A 32 6.55 -0.93 -6.49
C ASN A 32 5.54 0.18 -6.72
N GLU A 33 5.68 0.92 -7.81
CA GLU A 33 4.72 1.96 -8.16
C GLU A 33 3.34 1.37 -8.44
N TYR A 34 3.30 0.26 -9.18
CA TYR A 34 2.04 -0.40 -9.46
C TYR A 34 1.40 -0.93 -8.18
N LYS A 35 2.23 -1.45 -7.27
CA LYS A 35 1.72 -1.92 -5.99
C LYS A 35 1.07 -0.77 -5.21
N LEU A 36 1.72 0.38 -5.16
CA LEU A 36 1.16 1.52 -4.44
C LEU A 36 -0.15 1.98 -5.06
N ILE A 37 -0.22 2.00 -6.38
CA ILE A 37 -1.45 2.35 -7.08
C ILE A 37 -2.53 1.32 -6.77
N ALA A 38 -2.18 0.04 -6.80
CA ALA A 38 -3.13 -1.02 -6.52
C ALA A 38 -3.63 -0.95 -5.08
N GLU A 39 -2.76 -0.65 -4.13
CA GLU A 39 -3.17 -0.48 -2.74
C GLU A 39 -4.16 0.66 -2.61
N ALA A 40 -3.84 1.80 -3.23
CA ALA A 40 -4.72 2.96 -3.17
C ALA A 40 -6.08 2.63 -3.78
N ASN A 41 -6.07 1.99 -4.95
CA ASN A 41 -7.32 1.67 -5.64
C ASN A 41 -8.14 0.64 -4.88
N ALA A 42 -7.49 -0.37 -4.30
CA ALA A 42 -8.20 -1.40 -3.54
C ALA A 42 -8.87 -0.80 -2.30
N VAL A 43 -8.11 -0.03 -1.53
CA VAL A 43 -8.65 0.57 -0.30
C VAL A 43 -9.74 1.59 -0.63
N SER A 44 -9.53 2.41 -1.66
CA SER A 44 -10.54 3.39 -2.06
C SER A 44 -11.81 2.72 -2.55
N SER A 45 -11.67 1.58 -3.23
CA SER A 45 -12.85 0.80 -3.67
C SER A 45 -13.66 0.33 -2.48
N ILE A 46 -12.98 -0.08 -1.40
CA ILE A 46 -13.66 -0.50 -0.17
C ILE A 46 -14.47 0.66 0.41
N TYR A 47 -13.89 1.87 0.40
CA TYR A 47 -14.61 3.03 0.92
C TYR A 47 -15.79 3.39 0.05
N LYS A 48 -15.69 3.15 -1.25
CA LYS A 48 -16.79 3.42 -2.16
C LYS A 48 -17.88 2.35 -2.05
N ASN A 49 -17.47 1.09 -1.86
CA ASN A 49 -18.39 -0.03 -1.68
C ASN A 49 -17.93 -0.87 -0.50
N PRO A 50 -18.43 -0.57 0.70
CA PRO A 50 -17.95 -1.23 1.92
C PRO A 50 -18.14 -2.75 1.95
N ASP A 51 -19.08 -3.28 1.18
CA ASP A 51 -19.27 -4.73 1.16
C ASP A 51 -18.03 -5.47 0.69
N LEU A 52 -17.18 -4.81 -0.06
CA LEU A 52 -15.96 -5.44 -0.56
C LEU A 52 -15.04 -5.90 0.56
N VAL A 53 -15.02 -5.20 1.69
CA VAL A 53 -14.11 -5.55 2.78
C VAL A 53 -14.57 -6.80 3.53
N ARG A 54 -15.85 -7.16 3.40
CA ARG A 54 -16.36 -8.34 4.09
C ARG A 54 -15.88 -9.64 3.46
N ASP A 55 -15.73 -9.64 2.14
CA ASP A 55 -15.40 -10.85 1.41
C ASP A 55 -13.99 -10.88 0.83
N THR A 56 -13.22 -9.81 1.00
CA THR A 56 -11.90 -9.73 0.38
C THR A 56 -10.89 -10.61 1.08
N SER A 57 -9.95 -11.12 0.29
CA SER A 57 -8.79 -11.83 0.82
C SER A 57 -7.68 -10.87 1.21
N LEU A 58 -7.86 -9.57 0.92
CA LEU A 58 -6.86 -8.56 1.25
C LEU A 58 -6.74 -8.40 2.76
N LYS A 59 -5.52 -8.39 3.27
CA LYS A 59 -5.26 -8.27 4.69
C LYS A 59 -4.40 -7.04 4.95
N LEU A 60 -4.41 -6.57 6.20
CA LEU A 60 -3.62 -5.41 6.57
C LEU A 60 -2.15 -5.59 6.24
N GLU A 61 -1.63 -6.79 6.48
CA GLU A 61 -0.22 -7.07 6.23
C GLU A 61 0.15 -7.06 4.74
N ASP A 62 -0.83 -7.16 3.86
CA ASP A 62 -0.57 -7.08 2.42
C ASP A 62 -0.28 -5.65 1.96
N ILE A 63 -0.71 -4.67 2.75
CA ILE A 63 -0.58 -3.27 2.38
C ILE A 63 0.69 -2.71 2.99
N THR A 64 1.55 -2.14 2.15
CA THR A 64 2.85 -1.64 2.62
C THR A 64 2.85 -0.14 2.90
N ASN A 65 1.99 0.62 2.23
CA ASN A 65 1.92 2.07 2.44
C ASN A 65 1.21 2.38 3.75
N ASN A 66 1.87 3.14 4.62
CA ASN A 66 1.34 3.42 5.95
C ASN A 66 -0.01 4.12 5.93
N ALA A 67 -0.21 5.05 4.99
CA ALA A 67 -1.49 5.76 4.91
C ALA A 67 -2.62 4.80 4.56
N TRP A 68 -2.40 3.95 3.57
CA TRP A 68 -3.46 3.01 3.16
C TRP A 68 -3.68 1.91 4.19
N ARG A 69 -2.65 1.57 4.97
CA ARG A 69 -2.85 0.65 6.09
C ARG A 69 -3.81 1.25 7.11
N VAL A 70 -3.65 2.53 7.41
CA VAL A 70 -4.54 3.21 8.36
C VAL A 70 -5.96 3.23 7.82
N TYR A 71 -6.14 3.61 6.56
CA TYR A 71 -7.47 3.64 5.95
C TYR A 71 -8.11 2.25 5.92
N PHE A 72 -7.33 1.24 5.57
CA PHE A 72 -7.86 -0.12 5.52
C PHE A 72 -8.27 -0.59 6.92
N SER A 73 -7.46 -0.30 7.92
CA SER A 73 -7.76 -0.69 9.29
C SER A 73 -9.06 -0.04 9.78
N ILE A 74 -9.26 1.23 9.47
CA ILE A 74 -10.47 1.94 9.83
C ILE A 74 -11.68 1.30 9.16
N ALA A 75 -11.57 1.03 7.86
CA ALA A 75 -12.67 0.43 7.12
C ALA A 75 -13.02 -0.95 7.66
N ASN A 76 -12.01 -1.76 7.92
CA ASN A 76 -12.22 -3.10 8.44
C ASN A 76 -12.90 -3.06 9.80
N ASP A 77 -12.47 -2.17 10.68
CA ASP A 77 -13.07 -2.06 12.01
C ASP A 77 -14.53 -1.62 11.94
N ILE A 78 -14.81 -0.62 11.12
CA ILE A 78 -16.18 -0.09 11.04
C ILE A 78 -17.14 -1.13 10.45
N ILE A 79 -16.72 -1.79 9.40
CA ILE A 79 -17.61 -2.73 8.70
C ILE A 79 -17.67 -4.10 9.37
N ASN A 80 -16.52 -4.67 9.71
CA ASN A 80 -16.47 -6.04 10.21
C ASN A 80 -16.59 -6.16 11.72
N VAL A 81 -16.10 -5.18 12.46
CA VAL A 81 -16.14 -5.24 13.92
C VAL A 81 -17.39 -4.53 14.45
N GLU A 82 -17.62 -3.29 14.01
CA GLU A 82 -18.79 -2.54 14.46
C GLU A 82 -20.05 -2.84 13.67
N GLN A 83 -19.91 -3.63 12.61
CA GLN A 83 -21.05 -4.08 11.81
C GLN A 83 -21.86 -2.93 11.19
N LYS A 84 -21.18 -1.87 10.81
CA LYS A 84 -21.83 -0.79 10.08
C LYS A 84 -21.90 -1.15 8.61
N ASN A 85 -22.69 -0.40 7.85
CA ASN A 85 -22.89 -0.69 6.43
C ASN A 85 -22.30 0.38 5.51
N THR A 86 -21.87 1.49 6.05
CA THR A 86 -21.35 2.59 5.22
C THR A 86 -20.03 3.09 5.75
N LEU A 87 -19.27 3.71 4.86
CA LEU A 87 -18.00 4.33 5.21
C LEU A 87 -18.01 5.79 4.76
N ASP A 88 -19.09 6.50 5.10
CA ASP A 88 -19.16 7.93 4.81
C ASP A 88 -18.40 8.71 5.87
N GLU A 89 -18.19 9.98 5.58
CA GLU A 89 -17.37 10.82 6.45
C GLU A 89 -17.89 10.88 7.88
N ILE A 90 -19.20 10.94 8.03
CA ILE A 90 -19.81 11.02 9.37
C ILE A 90 -19.55 9.75 10.16
N THR A 91 -19.77 8.60 9.54
CA THR A 91 -19.55 7.31 10.20
C THR A 91 -18.09 7.16 10.62
N ILE A 92 -17.17 7.55 9.74
CA ILE A 92 -15.75 7.48 10.02
C ILE A 92 -15.41 8.40 11.21
N ASN A 93 -15.92 9.62 11.22
CA ASN A 93 -15.63 10.55 12.30
C ASN A 93 -16.18 10.05 13.63
N MET A 94 -17.35 9.40 13.61
CA MET A 94 -17.90 8.83 14.82
C MET A 94 -17.00 7.72 15.37
N TYR A 95 -16.48 6.90 14.49
CA TYR A 95 -15.55 5.85 14.89
C TYR A 95 -14.26 6.45 15.44
N LEU A 96 -13.73 7.45 14.76
CA LEU A 96 -12.45 8.07 15.14
C LEU A 96 -12.55 8.87 16.44
N SER A 97 -13.75 9.31 16.82
CA SER A 97 -13.91 10.04 18.07
C SER A 97 -13.56 9.14 19.27
N LYS A 98 -13.59 7.84 19.08
CA LYS A 98 -13.24 6.88 20.13
C LYS A 98 -11.80 6.38 20.00
N HIS A 99 -11.09 6.79 18.96
CA HIS A 99 -9.75 6.29 18.69
C HIS A 99 -8.83 7.45 18.33
N SER A 100 -8.41 8.20 19.36
CA SER A 100 -7.68 9.45 19.12
C SER A 100 -6.37 9.28 18.36
N LYS A 101 -5.63 8.23 18.63
CA LYS A 101 -4.36 8.01 17.93
C LYS A 101 -4.59 7.77 16.44
N LEU A 102 -5.59 6.98 16.14
CA LEU A 102 -5.92 6.65 14.76
C LEU A 102 -6.48 7.88 14.05
N SER A 103 -7.27 8.68 14.76
CA SER A 103 -7.83 9.92 14.22
C SER A 103 -6.71 10.86 13.79
N LYS A 104 -5.67 10.96 14.62
CA LYS A 104 -4.55 11.82 14.33
C LYS A 104 -3.83 11.39 13.06
N LYS A 105 -3.57 10.09 12.92
CA LYS A 105 -2.93 9.57 11.72
C LYS A 105 -3.79 9.76 10.49
N TYR A 106 -5.08 9.54 10.63
CA TYR A 106 -6.04 9.72 9.55
C TYR A 106 -5.97 11.15 9.01
N ASP A 107 -5.95 12.13 9.92
CA ASP A 107 -5.88 13.53 9.53
C ASP A 107 -4.53 13.85 8.89
N GLU A 108 -3.46 13.30 9.43
CA GLU A 108 -2.12 13.54 8.90
C GLU A 108 -1.97 13.04 7.47
N TYR A 109 -2.64 11.96 7.14
CA TYR A 109 -2.56 11.38 5.80
C TYR A 109 -3.52 11.99 4.81
N GLY A 110 -4.35 12.91 5.24
CA GLY A 110 -5.23 13.64 4.34
C GLY A 110 -6.72 13.47 4.58
N GLY A 111 -7.10 12.64 5.55
CA GLY A 111 -8.49 12.49 5.92
C GLY A 111 -9.36 11.92 4.80
N TYR A 112 -10.64 12.21 4.87
CA TYR A 112 -11.59 11.68 3.91
C TYR A 112 -11.37 12.22 2.49
N GLY A 113 -10.86 13.45 2.40
CA GLY A 113 -10.63 14.05 1.09
C GLY A 113 -9.68 13.25 0.22
N LYS A 114 -8.68 12.62 0.83
CA LYS A 114 -7.75 11.81 0.10
C LYS A 114 -8.44 10.60 -0.52
N ILE A 115 -9.33 9.97 0.24
CA ILE A 115 -10.08 8.81 -0.24
C ILE A 115 -11.04 9.24 -1.34
N GLU A 116 -11.77 10.30 -1.07
CA GLU A 116 -12.77 10.79 -2.02
C GLU A 116 -12.17 11.16 -3.35
N SER A 117 -10.98 11.75 -3.33
CA SER A 117 -10.32 12.17 -4.56
C SER A 117 -9.93 10.95 -5.43
N SER A 118 -9.84 9.79 -4.84
CA SER A 118 -9.50 8.58 -5.59
C SER A 118 -10.71 7.93 -6.25
N PHE A 119 -11.93 8.28 -5.83
CA PHE A 119 -13.12 7.64 -6.34
C PHE A 119 -13.28 7.78 -7.86
N THR A 120 -12.77 8.87 -8.42
CA THR A 120 -12.87 9.13 -9.84
C THR A 120 -12.06 8.15 -10.69
N TYR A 121 -11.01 7.59 -10.10
CA TYR A 121 -10.05 6.77 -10.83
C TYR A 121 -10.24 5.28 -10.64
N ILE A 122 -11.19 4.87 -9.81
CA ILE A 122 -11.35 3.45 -9.51
C ILE A 122 -12.60 2.88 -10.17
N GLU A 123 -12.51 1.59 -10.47
CA GLU A 123 -13.64 0.81 -10.99
C GLU A 123 -13.86 -0.33 -10.04
N GLU A 124 -15.02 -0.37 -9.41
CA GLU A 124 -15.30 -1.43 -8.43
C GLU A 124 -15.23 -2.82 -9.06
N ALA A 125 -15.56 -2.93 -10.33
CA ALA A 125 -15.50 -4.21 -11.03
C ALA A 125 -14.07 -4.74 -11.11
N ASN A 126 -13.08 -3.86 -10.95
CA ASN A 126 -11.68 -4.25 -11.02
C ASN A 126 -11.06 -4.52 -9.64
N PHE A 127 -11.87 -4.54 -8.59
CA PHE A 127 -11.36 -4.70 -7.23
C PHE A 127 -10.48 -5.96 -7.09
N ASP A 128 -10.94 -7.07 -7.63
CA ASP A 128 -10.16 -8.31 -7.55
C ASP A 128 -8.80 -8.17 -8.23
N SER A 129 -8.75 -7.43 -9.34
CA SER A 129 -7.49 -7.18 -10.02
C SER A 129 -6.54 -6.35 -9.15
N TYR A 130 -7.08 -5.37 -8.45
CA TYR A 130 -6.27 -4.56 -7.55
C TYR A 130 -5.69 -5.42 -6.43
N VAL A 131 -6.51 -6.27 -5.83
CA VAL A 131 -6.06 -7.15 -4.76
C VAL A 131 -5.00 -8.11 -5.27
N ASN A 132 -5.20 -8.69 -6.45
CA ASN A 132 -4.24 -9.61 -7.03
C ASN A 132 -2.90 -8.92 -7.29
N GLU A 133 -2.93 -7.68 -7.73
CA GLU A 133 -1.71 -6.94 -7.99
C GLU A 133 -0.93 -6.69 -6.69
N VAL A 134 -1.64 -6.36 -5.61
CA VAL A 134 -1.01 -6.18 -4.31
C VAL A 134 -0.32 -7.46 -3.85
N LYS A 135 -0.99 -8.58 -3.94
CA LYS A 135 -0.44 -9.85 -3.49
C LYS A 135 0.68 -10.37 -4.39
N LYS A 136 0.58 -10.09 -5.67
CA LYS A 136 1.60 -10.49 -6.62
C LYS A 136 2.95 -9.83 -6.34
N VAL A 137 2.92 -8.55 -6.00
CA VAL A 137 4.16 -7.82 -5.68
C VAL A 137 4.79 -8.37 -4.41
N GLU A 138 3.99 -8.76 -3.45
CA GLU A 138 4.52 -9.37 -2.25
C GLU A 138 5.30 -10.63 -2.59
N CYS A 139 4.77 -11.44 -3.47
CA CYS A 139 5.45 -12.65 -3.91
C CYS A 139 6.79 -12.31 -4.58
N CYS A 140 6.82 -11.27 -5.40
CA CYS A 140 8.05 -10.85 -6.05
C CYS A 140 9.10 -10.40 -5.04
N ASN A 141 8.67 -9.71 -3.99
CA ASN A 141 9.59 -9.26 -2.95
C ASN A 141 10.22 -10.45 -2.25
N GLU A 142 9.47 -11.51 -2.04
CA GLU A 142 10.01 -12.71 -1.42
C GLU A 142 11.05 -13.38 -2.30
N ILE A 143 10.82 -13.37 -3.59
CA ILE A 143 11.81 -13.89 -4.52
C ILE A 143 13.12 -13.12 -4.38
N SER A 144 13.03 -11.80 -4.32
CA SER A 144 14.21 -10.96 -4.19
C SER A 144 14.99 -11.27 -2.92
N SER A 145 14.28 -11.58 -1.85
CA SER A 145 14.94 -11.85 -0.57
C SER A 145 15.54 -13.25 -0.51
N ASN A 146 14.83 -14.25 -1.01
CA ASN A 146 15.21 -15.63 -0.81
C ASN A 146 15.40 -16.46 -2.07
N GLY A 147 15.20 -15.87 -3.20
CA GLY A 147 15.39 -16.56 -4.47
C GLY A 147 14.31 -17.58 -4.81
N LEU A 148 14.03 -18.50 -3.92
CA LEU A 148 13.10 -19.58 -4.21
C LEU A 148 11.81 -19.54 -3.41
N SER A 149 11.70 -18.63 -2.48
CA SER A 149 10.53 -18.58 -1.62
C SER A 149 9.22 -18.49 -2.37
N CYS A 150 9.20 -17.66 -3.39
CA CYS A 150 7.96 -17.45 -4.13
C CYS A 150 7.49 -18.73 -4.79
N LYS A 151 8.43 -19.53 -5.31
CA LYS A 151 8.06 -20.79 -5.93
C LYS A 151 7.38 -21.73 -4.94
N ARG A 152 7.91 -21.81 -3.75
CA ARG A 152 7.32 -22.68 -2.74
C ARG A 152 5.92 -22.21 -2.37
N LYS A 153 5.73 -20.92 -2.33
CA LYS A 153 4.42 -20.38 -1.96
C LYS A 153 3.38 -20.62 -3.03
N VAL A 154 3.79 -20.66 -4.27
CA VAL A 154 2.86 -20.89 -5.36
C VAL A 154 2.24 -22.28 -5.24
N LYS A 155 2.98 -23.17 -4.67
CA LYS A 155 2.42 -24.50 -4.43
C LYS A 155 1.41 -24.49 -3.33
#